data_3da4cab9a94367d96fde4078de9c35d9
#
_entry.id   3da4cab9a94367d96fde4078de9c35d9
#
_cell.length_a   1.000
_cell.length_b   1.000
_cell.length_c   1.000
_cell.angle_alpha   90.00
_cell.angle_beta   90.00
_cell.angle_gamma   90.00
#
_symmetry.space_group_name_H-M   'P 1'
#
loop_
_entity.id
_entity.type
_entity.pdbx_description
1 polymer ?
#
loop_
_entity_poly.entity_id
_entity_poly.type
_entity_poly.pdbx_seq_one_letter_code
_entity_poly.pdbx_strand_id
1 'polypeptide(L)'
;MEDGGSDITAIAVAEALGLHECEVYKDVDGVYSEDPNRNKNAIKYEMLSYDKMIEMAKSGAEVLQYKCVEMAKEKNIKIVVKSTFDFNSKGTIICEEGKSV
;
A
#
# COMPACT_ATOMS: atom_id res chain seq x y z
N MET A 1 10.10 18.38 3.72
CA MET A 1 9.53 17.98 2.63
C MET A 1 8.36 17.18 2.86
N GLU A 2 7.52 17.10 2.03
CA GLU A 2 6.46 16.40 2.24
C GLU A 2 6.59 15.11 1.81
N ASP A 3 6.04 14.29 2.47
CA ASP A 3 6.23 12.95 2.22
C ASP A 3 5.31 12.46 1.16
N GLY A 4 4.38 13.27 0.77
CA GLY A 4 3.38 12.83 -0.16
C GLY A 4 3.94 12.38 -1.49
N GLY A 5 5.06 12.94 -1.89
CA GLY A 5 5.65 12.57 -3.14
C GLY A 5 6.51 11.35 -3.10
N SER A 6 6.90 10.91 -1.90
CA SER A 6 7.87 9.84 -1.82
C SER A 6 7.30 8.49 -2.24
N ASP A 7 6.02 8.25 -2.04
CA ASP A 7 5.43 6.97 -2.45
C ASP A 7 5.42 6.87 -3.97
N ILE A 8 5.07 7.96 -4.65
CA ILE A 8 5.06 7.98 -6.10
C ILE A 8 6.48 7.85 -6.63
N THR A 9 7.43 8.52 -5.98
CA THR A 9 8.83 8.43 -6.38
C THR A 9 9.33 7.00 -6.24
N ALA A 10 8.95 6.31 -5.17
CA ALA A 10 9.36 4.94 -4.96
C ALA A 10 8.87 4.03 -6.09
N ILE A 11 7.64 4.22 -6.55
CA ILE A 11 7.11 3.44 -7.65
C ILE A 11 7.86 3.77 -8.95
N ALA A 12 8.16 5.04 -9.18
CA ALA A 12 8.88 5.44 -10.38
C ALA A 12 10.27 4.84 -10.41
N VAL A 13 10.95 4.82 -9.26
CA VAL A 13 12.28 4.23 -9.16
C VAL A 13 12.21 2.72 -9.40
N ALA A 14 11.22 2.06 -8.82
CA ALA A 14 11.06 0.62 -9.02
C ALA A 14 10.86 0.31 -10.50
N GLU A 15 10.06 1.11 -11.19
CA GLU A 15 9.85 0.90 -12.60
C GLU A 15 11.14 1.10 -13.38
N ALA A 16 11.88 2.16 -13.06
CA ALA A 16 13.11 2.46 -13.76
C ALA A 16 14.16 1.37 -13.59
N LEU A 17 14.13 0.68 -12.46
CA LEU A 17 15.07 -0.40 -12.18
C LEU A 17 14.56 -1.76 -12.66
N GLY A 18 13.38 -1.80 -13.25
CA GLY A 18 12.81 -3.06 -13.72
C GLY A 18 12.31 -3.97 -12.61
N LEU A 19 11.99 -3.40 -11.47
CA LEU A 19 11.50 -4.17 -10.33
C LEU A 19 9.98 -4.31 -10.41
N HIS A 20 9.47 -5.40 -9.86
CA HIS A 20 8.03 -5.66 -9.86
C HIS A 20 7.44 -5.55 -8.46
N GLU A 21 8.21 -5.08 -7.50
CA GLU A 21 7.76 -4.97 -6.14
C GLU A 21 8.41 -3.75 -5.49
N CYS A 22 7.67 -3.05 -4.65
CA CYS A 22 8.17 -1.89 -3.95
C CYS A 22 7.68 -1.94 -2.51
N GLU A 23 8.58 -1.84 -1.54
CA GLU A 23 8.20 -1.80 -0.13
C GLU A 23 8.06 -0.35 0.27
N VAL A 24 6.97 -0.04 0.97
CA VAL A 24 6.70 1.29 1.47
C VAL A 24 6.55 1.19 2.97
N TYR A 25 7.33 1.96 3.71
CA TYR A 25 7.31 1.91 5.18
C TYR A 25 6.50 3.07 5.74
N LYS A 26 5.55 2.73 6.59
CA LYS A 26 4.64 3.70 7.20
C LYS A 26 4.66 3.55 8.71
N ASP A 27 3.96 4.45 9.40
CA ASP A 27 3.85 4.35 10.86
C ASP A 27 2.69 3.44 11.26
N VAL A 28 2.12 2.71 10.31
CA VAL A 28 1.12 1.68 10.58
C VAL A 28 1.65 0.37 10.01
N ASP A 29 1.18 -0.75 10.52
CA ASP A 29 1.70 -2.04 10.11
C ASP A 29 0.94 -2.68 8.95
N GLY A 30 0.15 -1.91 8.25
CA GLY A 30 -0.56 -2.40 7.09
C GLY A 30 -1.84 -1.60 6.87
N VAL A 31 -2.72 -2.14 6.04
CA VAL A 31 -3.98 -1.51 5.70
C VAL A 31 -5.11 -2.23 6.43
N TYR A 32 -5.95 -1.48 7.10
CA TYR A 32 -7.05 -2.03 7.88
C TYR A 32 -8.39 -1.69 7.27
N SER A 33 -9.40 -2.49 7.55
CA SER A 33 -10.75 -2.25 7.07
C SER A 33 -11.31 -0.94 7.60
N GLU A 34 -10.87 -0.55 8.80
CA GLU A 34 -11.29 0.69 9.41
C GLU A 34 -10.13 1.17 10.25
N ASP A 35 -10.22 2.36 10.78
CA ASP A 35 -9.18 2.89 11.66
C ASP A 35 -9.13 2.05 12.94
N PRO A 36 -8.06 1.31 13.20
CA PRO A 36 -7.98 0.45 14.38
C PRO A 36 -7.97 1.25 15.69
N ASN A 37 -7.65 2.54 15.64
CA ASN A 37 -7.70 3.38 16.84
C ASN A 37 -9.13 3.73 17.20
N ARG A 38 -10.04 3.67 16.24
CA ARG A 38 -11.43 4.00 16.48
C ARG A 38 -12.29 2.76 16.64
N ASN A 39 -11.91 1.67 15.97
CA ASN A 39 -12.74 0.49 15.96
C ASN A 39 -11.86 -0.71 16.24
N LYS A 40 -12.07 -1.35 17.40
CA LYS A 40 -11.28 -2.51 17.78
C LYS A 40 -11.51 -3.70 16.89
N ASN A 41 -12.60 -3.68 16.12
CA ASN A 41 -12.90 -4.80 15.24
C ASN A 41 -12.31 -4.60 13.85
N ALA A 42 -11.50 -3.56 13.66
CA ALA A 42 -10.83 -3.35 12.38
C ALA A 42 -9.94 -4.55 12.07
N ILE A 43 -9.99 -4.99 10.83
CA ILE A 43 -9.25 -6.16 10.39
C ILE A 43 -8.13 -5.72 9.45
N LYS A 44 -6.93 -6.21 9.72
CA LYS A 44 -5.79 -5.92 8.85
C LYS A 44 -5.86 -6.83 7.64
N TYR A 45 -5.74 -6.25 6.46
CA TYR A 45 -5.73 -7.03 5.24
C TYR A 45 -4.32 -7.56 5.00
N GLU A 46 -4.21 -8.82 4.65
CA GLU A 46 -2.92 -9.36 4.26
C GLU A 46 -2.67 -9.01 2.80
N MET A 47 -3.74 -8.90 2.01
CA MET A 47 -3.62 -8.67 0.60
C MET A 47 -4.81 -7.90 0.10
N LEU A 48 -4.57 -6.94 -0.80
CA LEU A 48 -5.63 -6.13 -1.36
C LEU A 48 -5.38 -5.97 -2.85
N SER A 49 -6.47 -5.84 -3.62
CA SER A 49 -6.33 -5.50 -5.02
C SER A 49 -6.02 -4.02 -5.15
N TYR A 50 -5.47 -3.62 -6.27
CA TYR A 50 -5.23 -2.20 -6.53
C TYR A 50 -6.54 -1.43 -6.48
N ASP A 51 -7.59 -1.94 -7.10
CA ASP A 51 -8.86 -1.24 -7.17
C ASP A 51 -9.45 -1.04 -5.77
N LYS A 52 -9.34 -2.06 -4.92
CA LYS A 52 -9.86 -1.94 -3.56
C LYS A 52 -9.09 -0.89 -2.78
N MET A 53 -7.77 -0.87 -2.92
CA MET A 53 -6.95 0.11 -2.22
C MET A 53 -7.25 1.52 -2.72
N ILE A 54 -7.46 1.68 -4.03
CA ILE A 54 -7.79 2.97 -4.60
C ILE A 54 -9.14 3.46 -4.04
N GLU A 55 -10.11 2.56 -3.98
CA GLU A 55 -11.41 2.90 -3.46
C GLU A 55 -11.32 3.34 -1.99
N MET A 56 -10.55 2.61 -1.20
CA MET A 56 -10.39 2.94 0.20
C MET A 56 -9.67 4.29 0.37
N ALA A 57 -8.66 4.55 -0.42
CA ALA A 57 -7.93 5.80 -0.35
C ALA A 57 -8.83 6.98 -0.68
N LYS A 58 -9.70 6.82 -1.67
CA LYS A 58 -10.60 7.89 -2.05
C LYS A 58 -11.69 8.12 -1.01
N SER A 59 -12.00 7.11 -0.21
CA SER A 59 -13.04 7.27 0.80
C SER A 59 -12.49 7.70 2.16
N GLY A 60 -11.18 7.95 2.23
CA GLY A 60 -10.59 8.50 3.45
C GLY A 60 -9.61 7.61 4.17
N ALA A 61 -9.55 6.32 3.86
CA ALA A 61 -8.61 5.41 4.50
C ALA A 61 -7.29 5.46 3.74
N GLU A 62 -6.66 6.62 3.76
CA GLU A 62 -5.54 6.87 2.86
C GLU A 62 -4.20 6.58 3.51
N VAL A 63 -3.85 5.31 3.59
CA VAL A 63 -2.51 4.91 4.00
C VAL A 63 -1.56 5.22 2.86
N LEU A 64 -2.03 5.07 1.62
CA LEU A 64 -1.28 5.42 0.42
C LEU A 64 -2.11 6.38 -0.40
N GLN A 65 -1.46 7.27 -1.13
CA GLN A 65 -2.18 8.15 -2.03
C GLN A 65 -2.73 7.31 -3.17
N TYR A 66 -3.97 7.59 -3.57
CA TYR A 66 -4.58 6.76 -4.61
C TYR A 66 -3.81 6.86 -5.93
N LYS A 67 -3.17 8.01 -6.19
CA LYS A 67 -2.38 8.15 -7.41
C LYS A 67 -1.18 7.21 -7.43
N CYS A 68 -0.59 6.97 -6.27
CA CYS A 68 0.51 6.02 -6.16
C CYS A 68 0.03 4.62 -6.51
N VAL A 69 -1.14 4.25 -6.01
CA VAL A 69 -1.68 2.92 -6.28
C VAL A 69 -2.06 2.79 -7.75
N GLU A 70 -2.61 3.84 -8.34
CA GLU A 70 -2.94 3.83 -9.77
C GLU A 70 -1.69 3.63 -10.61
N MET A 71 -0.61 4.31 -10.25
CA MET A 71 0.64 4.16 -10.98
C MET A 71 1.18 2.73 -10.85
N ALA A 72 1.13 2.17 -9.65
CA ALA A 72 1.60 0.81 -9.42
C ALA A 72 0.79 -0.19 -10.23
N LYS A 73 -0.52 0.02 -10.31
CA LYS A 73 -1.38 -0.85 -11.08
C LYS A 73 -1.01 -0.77 -12.56
N GLU A 74 -0.80 0.43 -13.04
CA GLU A 74 -0.46 0.62 -14.44
C GLU A 74 0.88 -0.01 -14.80
N LYS A 75 1.84 0.06 -13.88
CA LYS A 75 3.18 -0.49 -14.10
C LYS A 75 3.30 -1.94 -13.64
N ASN A 76 2.24 -2.49 -13.09
CA ASN A 76 2.21 -3.86 -12.59
C ASN A 76 3.26 -4.08 -11.50
N ILE A 77 3.36 -3.14 -10.59
CA ILE A 77 4.30 -3.19 -9.48
C ILE A 77 3.53 -3.48 -8.20
N LYS A 78 3.93 -4.52 -7.47
CA LYS A 78 3.32 -4.87 -6.21
C LYS A 78 3.80 -3.90 -5.15
N ILE A 79 2.90 -3.44 -4.29
CA ILE A 79 3.27 -2.57 -3.19
C ILE A 79 3.15 -3.36 -1.90
N VAL A 80 4.18 -3.33 -1.07
CA VAL A 80 4.15 -3.98 0.25
C VAL A 80 4.22 -2.87 1.28
N VAL A 81 3.14 -2.68 2.05
CA VAL A 81 3.10 -1.67 3.09
C VAL A 81 3.57 -2.31 4.39
N LYS A 82 4.62 -1.78 4.96
CA LYS A 82 5.22 -2.31 6.18
C LYS A 82 5.36 -1.23 7.23
N SER A 83 5.57 -1.65 8.47
CA SER A 83 5.74 -0.72 9.58
C SER A 83 7.19 -0.29 9.73
N THR A 84 7.43 1.00 9.96
CA THR A 84 8.76 1.46 10.27
C THR A 84 9.15 1.07 11.69
N PHE A 85 8.18 0.67 12.51
CA PHE A 85 8.45 0.32 13.89
C PHE A 85 8.51 -1.18 14.14
N ASP A 86 8.10 -2.00 13.18
CA ASP A 86 8.08 -3.44 13.38
C ASP A 86 8.43 -4.11 12.06
N PHE A 87 9.70 -4.36 11.85
CA PHE A 87 10.17 -4.96 10.60
C PHE A 87 9.79 -6.43 10.48
N ASN A 88 9.33 -7.04 11.57
CA ASN A 88 8.90 -8.43 11.51
C ASN A 88 7.44 -8.56 11.08
N SER A 89 6.72 -7.46 11.01
CA SER A 89 5.34 -7.49 10.58
C SER A 89 5.30 -7.73 9.08
N LYS A 90 4.38 -8.56 8.64
CA LYS A 90 4.26 -8.87 7.22
C LYS A 90 3.64 -7.72 6.41
N GLY A 91 2.91 -6.84 7.08
CA GLY A 91 2.26 -5.72 6.40
C GLY A 91 1.11 -6.15 5.52
N THR A 92 0.83 -5.35 4.52
CA THR A 92 -0.24 -5.61 3.57
C THR A 92 0.35 -5.56 2.16
N ILE A 93 0.00 -6.54 1.33
CA ILE A 93 0.47 -6.59 -0.04
C ILE A 93 -0.64 -6.10 -0.96
N ILE A 94 -0.33 -5.14 -1.81
CA ILE A 94 -1.28 -4.60 -2.77
C ILE A 94 -0.84 -5.06 -4.15
N CYS A 95 -1.67 -5.85 -4.80
CA CYS A 95 -1.34 -6.42 -6.10
C CYS A 95 -2.60 -6.63 -6.91
N GLU A 96 -2.46 -7.14 -8.12
CA GLU A 96 -3.62 -7.35 -8.96
C GLU A 96 -4.45 -8.49 -8.41
N GLU A 97 -5.77 -8.26 -8.37
CA GLU A 97 -6.67 -9.27 -7.83
C GLU A 97 -6.58 -10.54 -8.63
N GLY A 98 -6.49 -11.65 -7.96
CA GLY A 98 -6.41 -12.94 -8.64
C GLY A 98 -4.99 -13.42 -8.88
N LYS A 99 -4.02 -12.54 -8.80
CA LYS A 99 -2.65 -12.94 -9.04
C LYS A 99 -1.99 -13.50 -7.81
N SER A 100 -2.61 -13.28 -6.68
CA SER A 100 -2.04 -13.72 -5.44
C SER A 100 -2.35 -15.17 -5.14
N VAL A 101 -3.11 -15.80 -5.97
CA VAL A 101 -3.51 -17.16 -5.65
C VAL A 101 -2.54 -18.15 -6.17
#